data_e0b343ddb4d66990ce7293efef9643f7
#
_entry.id   e0b343ddb4d66990ce7293efef9643f7
#
_cell.length_a   1.000
_cell.length_b   1.000
_cell.length_c   1.000
_cell.angle_alpha   90.00
_cell.angle_beta   90.00
_cell.angle_gamma   90.00
#
_symmetry.space_group_name_H-M   'P 1'
#
loop_
_entity.id
_entity.type
_entity.pdbx_description
1 polymer ?
#
loop_
_entity_poly.entity_id
_entity_poly.type
_entity_poly.pdbx_seq_one_letter_code
_entity_poly.pdbx_strand_id
1 'polypeptide(L)'
;NQIAKEKGKCEYFDRTKYSQGILPIDTYKKEVDEIVLNNLKYDWESLRSSIVEHGLRHSTLSAQMPSESSSVVCNATNGIEPPRDYLSVKKSKKGPLKQVVPSFGSLKNNYTLLWDMKDNEGYIKVLSVMQKFFDQAISGNWSYNPEYYPDNEVPVSVMANDLLTTY
;
A
#
# COMPACT_ATOMS: atom_id res chain seq x y z
N ASN A 1 5.40 14.19 14.69
CA ASN A 1 5.98 15.53 15.00
C ASN A 1 6.49 15.61 16.44
N GLN A 2 5.98 14.82 17.40
CA GLN A 2 6.43 14.84 18.81
C GLN A 2 7.96 14.74 18.98
N ILE A 3 8.61 13.83 18.28
CA ILE A 3 10.08 13.67 18.32
C ILE A 3 10.80 14.96 17.88
N ALA A 4 10.23 15.70 16.92
CA ALA A 4 10.82 16.98 16.50
C ALA A 4 10.69 18.06 17.58
N LYS A 5 9.61 18.08 18.35
CA LYS A 5 9.47 18.99 19.51
C LYS A 5 10.53 18.76 20.56
N GLU A 6 10.90 17.49 20.79
CA GLU A 6 11.86 17.13 21.85
C GLU A 6 13.32 17.20 21.38
N LYS A 7 13.59 16.83 20.11
CA LYS A 7 14.96 16.61 19.58
C LYS A 7 15.31 17.53 18.41
N GLY A 8 14.43 18.45 18.05
CA GLY A 8 14.60 19.33 16.88
C GLY A 8 14.19 18.65 15.57
N LYS A 9 13.95 19.48 14.56
CA LYS A 9 13.63 19.06 13.19
C LYS A 9 14.83 18.40 12.51
N CYS A 10 14.60 17.64 11.42
CA CYS A 10 15.70 17.11 10.62
C CYS A 10 16.42 18.23 9.86
N GLU A 11 17.69 18.01 9.50
CA GLU A 11 18.56 19.01 8.89
C GLU A 11 17.99 19.63 7.61
N TYR A 12 17.36 18.81 6.77
CA TYR A 12 16.82 19.27 5.50
C TYR A 12 15.30 19.46 5.52
N PHE A 13 14.70 19.66 6.70
CA PHE A 13 13.24 19.86 6.84
C PHE A 13 12.74 20.98 5.91
N ASP A 14 13.45 22.08 5.84
CA ASP A 14 13.06 23.26 5.06
C ASP A 14 13.01 23.03 3.54
N ARG A 15 13.55 21.89 3.07
CA ARG A 15 13.48 21.44 1.67
C ARG A 15 12.33 20.46 1.41
N THR A 16 11.58 20.10 2.42
CA THR A 16 10.45 19.16 2.31
C THR A 16 9.13 19.89 2.04
N LYS A 17 8.16 19.22 1.46
CA LYS A 17 6.79 19.74 1.34
C LYS A 17 6.15 20.03 2.71
N TYR A 18 6.54 19.30 3.73
CA TYR A 18 6.06 19.47 5.09
C TYR A 18 6.38 20.84 5.69
N SER A 19 7.50 21.44 5.32
CA SER A 19 7.84 22.80 5.77
C SER A 19 6.89 23.87 5.22
N GLN A 20 6.22 23.55 4.11
CA GLN A 20 5.20 24.39 3.49
C GLN A 20 3.79 24.04 3.97
N GLY A 21 3.67 23.13 4.93
CA GLY A 21 2.39 22.63 5.43
C GLY A 21 1.68 21.68 4.45
N ILE A 22 2.36 21.16 3.44
CA ILE A 22 1.77 20.22 2.48
C ILE A 22 1.91 18.80 3.04
N LEU A 23 0.78 18.16 3.29
CA LEU A 23 0.66 16.80 3.80
C LEU A 23 0.25 15.82 2.68
N PRO A 24 0.40 14.50 2.86
CA PRO A 24 -0.06 13.52 1.86
C PRO A 24 -1.52 13.70 1.44
N ILE A 25 -2.40 14.04 2.38
CA ILE A 25 -3.82 14.31 2.16
C ILE A 25 -4.12 15.52 1.26
N ASP A 26 -3.11 16.31 0.91
CA ASP A 26 -3.25 17.47 0.01
C ASP A 26 -2.84 17.13 -1.43
N THR A 27 -2.11 16.02 -1.63
CA THR A 27 -1.41 15.74 -2.91
C THR A 27 -1.95 14.54 -3.67
N TYR A 28 -2.96 13.84 -3.15
CA TYR A 28 -3.61 12.74 -3.84
C TYR A 28 -4.59 13.23 -4.91
N LYS A 29 -4.94 12.39 -5.87
CA LYS A 29 -5.97 12.66 -6.87
C LYS A 29 -7.35 12.68 -6.22
N LYS A 30 -8.11 13.73 -6.44
CA LYS A 30 -9.41 13.95 -5.78
C LYS A 30 -10.50 12.96 -6.22
N GLU A 31 -10.35 12.35 -7.38
CA GLU A 31 -11.19 11.26 -7.87
C GLU A 31 -11.20 10.05 -6.94
N VAL A 32 -10.17 9.89 -6.11
CA VAL A 32 -10.14 8.85 -5.07
C VAL A 32 -11.27 9.03 -4.05
N ASP A 33 -11.76 10.24 -3.83
CA ASP A 33 -12.87 10.51 -2.92
C ASP A 33 -14.22 9.97 -3.46
N GLU A 34 -14.32 9.71 -4.76
CA GLU A 34 -15.48 9.04 -5.37
C GLU A 34 -15.54 7.55 -5.02
N ILE A 35 -14.37 6.95 -4.75
CA ILE A 35 -14.29 5.53 -4.34
C ILE A 35 -14.75 5.38 -2.89
N VAL A 36 -14.30 6.25 -2.01
CA VAL A 36 -14.60 6.22 -0.57
C VAL A 36 -14.72 7.63 -0.01
N LEU A 37 -15.94 8.04 0.30
CA LEU A 37 -16.23 9.26 1.04
C LEU A 37 -15.96 9.03 2.54
N ASN A 38 -14.72 9.18 2.96
CA ASN A 38 -14.35 9.13 4.36
C ASN A 38 -13.98 10.52 4.87
N ASN A 39 -14.73 10.99 5.86
CA ASN A 39 -14.29 12.13 6.65
C ASN A 39 -13.01 11.77 7.38
N LEU A 40 -12.00 12.62 7.26
CA LEU A 40 -10.75 12.48 8.01
C LEU A 40 -11.06 12.55 9.51
N LYS A 41 -10.68 11.51 10.27
CA LYS A 41 -10.99 11.41 11.71
C LYS A 41 -10.04 12.18 12.60
N TYR A 42 -8.82 12.43 12.11
CA TYR A 42 -7.82 13.19 12.86
C TYR A 42 -7.91 14.68 12.55
N ASP A 43 -7.56 15.50 13.52
CA ASP A 43 -7.37 16.93 13.33
C ASP A 43 -6.07 17.21 12.57
N TRP A 44 -6.16 17.09 11.24
CA TRP A 44 -5.03 17.29 10.35
C TRP A 44 -4.56 18.75 10.32
N GLU A 45 -5.44 19.71 10.58
CA GLU A 45 -5.08 21.13 10.55
C GLU A 45 -4.27 21.52 11.77
N SER A 46 -4.61 21.02 12.96
CA SER A 46 -3.75 21.18 14.14
C SER A 46 -2.39 20.48 13.96
N LEU A 47 -2.37 19.32 13.33
CA LEU A 47 -1.13 18.62 13.01
C LEU A 47 -0.29 19.42 11.99
N ARG A 48 -0.91 19.95 10.94
CA ARG A 48 -0.28 20.81 9.92
C ARG A 48 0.40 22.01 10.56
N SER A 49 -0.34 22.74 11.37
CA SER A 49 0.16 23.90 12.09
C SER A 49 1.35 23.56 12.99
N SER A 50 1.25 22.48 13.73
CA SER A 50 2.32 21.97 14.59
C SER A 50 3.55 21.49 13.81
N ILE A 51 3.38 20.96 12.60
CA ILE A 51 4.49 20.54 11.72
C ILE A 51 5.22 21.77 11.18
N VAL A 52 4.49 22.79 10.74
CA VAL A 52 5.09 24.04 10.25
C VAL A 52 5.89 24.72 11.35
N GLU A 53 5.36 24.77 12.58
CA GLU A 53 6.01 25.42 13.72
C GLU A 53 7.23 24.65 14.24
N HIS A 54 7.09 23.33 14.45
CA HIS A 54 8.10 22.53 15.15
C HIS A 54 8.90 21.59 14.23
N GLY A 55 8.44 21.40 12.99
CA GLY A 55 9.05 20.51 12.01
C GLY A 55 8.75 19.02 12.22
N LEU A 56 9.45 18.23 11.44
CA LEU A 56 9.50 16.77 11.53
C LEU A 56 10.94 16.30 11.70
N ARG A 57 11.12 15.21 12.43
CA ARG A 57 12.44 14.60 12.63
C ARG A 57 12.92 13.85 11.40
N HIS A 58 12.04 13.48 10.49
CA HIS A 58 12.31 12.72 9.27
C HIS A 58 11.80 13.50 8.06
N SER A 59 12.54 13.43 6.96
CA SER A 59 12.17 14.07 5.68
C SER A 59 11.09 13.31 4.92
N THR A 60 11.01 12.00 5.16
CA THR A 60 10.01 11.08 4.60
C THR A 60 9.48 10.19 5.71
N LEU A 61 8.21 9.85 5.69
CA LEU A 61 7.56 9.14 6.81
C LEU A 61 7.07 7.75 6.43
N SER A 62 6.51 7.59 5.25
CA SER A 62 5.82 6.35 4.87
C SER A 62 6.02 6.01 3.41
N ALA A 63 6.31 4.73 3.17
CA ALA A 63 6.32 4.10 1.87
C ALA A 63 5.82 2.66 2.02
N GLN A 64 5.24 2.11 0.98
CA GLN A 64 4.84 0.71 0.95
C GLN A 64 5.67 -0.01 -0.11
N MET A 65 6.57 -0.86 0.36
CA MET A 65 7.44 -1.68 -0.48
C MET A 65 7.10 -3.16 -0.30
N PRO A 66 7.64 -4.06 -1.13
CA PRO A 66 7.63 -5.51 -0.86
C PRO A 66 8.35 -5.80 0.47
N SER A 67 7.68 -6.50 1.37
CA SER A 67 8.14 -6.70 2.76
C SER A 67 9.14 -7.83 2.94
N GLU A 68 9.33 -8.67 1.91
CA GLU A 68 10.31 -9.76 1.84
C GLU A 68 10.36 -10.63 3.14
N SER A 69 11.49 -10.60 3.83
CA SER A 69 11.68 -11.41 5.05
C SER A 69 10.73 -11.04 6.18
N SER A 70 10.38 -9.77 6.35
CA SER A 70 9.45 -9.34 7.41
C SER A 70 8.05 -9.88 7.20
N SER A 71 7.59 -10.05 5.96
CA SER A 71 6.30 -10.70 5.70
C SER A 71 6.26 -12.16 6.18
N VAL A 72 7.39 -12.84 6.06
CA VAL A 72 7.53 -14.24 6.55
C VAL A 72 7.47 -14.29 8.07
N VAL A 73 8.19 -13.41 8.75
CA VAL A 73 8.19 -13.34 10.22
C VAL A 73 6.80 -13.02 10.77
N CYS A 74 6.09 -12.10 10.11
CA CYS A 74 4.75 -11.68 10.51
C CYS A 74 3.62 -12.61 10.00
N ASN A 75 3.95 -13.67 9.25
CA ASN A 75 2.97 -14.54 8.58
C ASN A 75 1.97 -13.74 7.74
N ALA A 76 2.48 -12.84 6.92
CA ALA A 76 1.71 -11.95 6.06
C ALA A 76 2.12 -12.10 4.59
N THR A 77 1.36 -11.52 3.68
CA THR A 77 1.71 -11.41 2.26
C THR A 77 2.89 -10.44 2.07
N ASN A 78 3.59 -10.56 0.94
CA ASN A 78 4.78 -9.74 0.65
C ASN A 78 4.46 -8.26 0.41
N GLY A 79 3.26 -7.97 -0.03
CA GLY A 79 2.72 -6.63 -0.27
C GLY A 79 1.27 -6.54 0.15
N ILE A 80 0.59 -5.48 -0.29
CA ILE A 80 -0.86 -5.34 -0.13
C ILE A 80 -1.50 -6.13 -1.28
N GLU A 81 -1.50 -7.43 -1.15
CA GLU A 81 -2.01 -8.35 -2.18
C GLU A 81 -2.66 -9.57 -1.51
N PRO A 82 -3.63 -10.21 -2.16
CA PRO A 82 -4.18 -11.47 -1.68
C PRO A 82 -3.10 -12.56 -1.61
N PRO A 83 -3.26 -13.56 -0.73
CA PRO A 83 -2.35 -14.70 -0.71
C PRO A 83 -2.47 -15.50 -2.03
N ARG A 84 -1.34 -16.01 -2.51
CA ARG A 84 -1.31 -16.81 -3.75
C ARG A 84 -1.94 -18.17 -3.59
N ASP A 85 -1.86 -18.74 -2.40
CA ASP A 85 -2.40 -20.03 -2.01
C ASP A 85 -2.54 -20.05 -0.48
N TYR A 86 -3.32 -20.99 0.05
CA TYR A 86 -3.45 -21.23 1.48
C TYR A 86 -2.15 -21.66 2.14
N LEU A 87 -1.27 -22.34 1.40
CA LEU A 87 0.06 -22.76 1.81
C LEU A 87 1.08 -22.28 0.78
N SER A 88 1.92 -21.35 1.16
CA SER A 88 3.07 -20.94 0.36
C SER A 88 4.37 -21.56 0.88
N VAL A 89 5.30 -21.84 -0.03
CA VAL A 89 6.62 -22.38 0.30
C VAL A 89 7.68 -21.45 -0.24
N LYS A 90 8.40 -20.79 0.65
CA LYS A 90 9.58 -19.99 0.29
C LYS A 90 10.85 -20.82 0.43
N LYS A 91 11.63 -20.91 -0.63
CA LYS A 91 12.96 -21.54 -0.58
C LYS A 91 13.98 -20.55 -0.01
N SER A 92 14.75 -20.99 0.97
CA SER A 92 15.88 -20.23 1.51
C SER A 92 17.16 -21.07 1.48
N LYS A 93 18.31 -20.44 1.72
CA LYS A 93 19.60 -21.16 1.85
C LYS A 93 19.59 -22.20 2.99
N LYS A 94 18.71 -22.03 3.98
CA LYS A 94 18.57 -22.93 5.14
C LYS A 94 17.47 -24.00 4.94
N GLY A 95 16.84 -24.03 3.76
CA GLY A 95 15.77 -24.99 3.42
C GLY A 95 14.43 -24.31 3.11
N PRO A 96 13.42 -25.09 2.81
CA PRO A 96 12.07 -24.58 2.51
C PRO A 96 11.37 -24.13 3.79
N LEU A 97 10.79 -22.93 3.75
CA LEU A 97 9.93 -22.40 4.79
C LEU A 97 8.47 -22.47 4.31
N LYS A 98 7.65 -23.20 5.05
CA LYS A 98 6.21 -23.30 4.80
C LYS A 98 5.48 -22.20 5.58
N GLN A 99 4.59 -21.50 4.90
CA GLN A 99 3.78 -20.44 5.47
C GLN A 99 2.32 -20.70 5.14
N VAL A 100 1.49 -20.82 6.16
CA VAL A 100 0.04 -21.01 6.05
C VAL A 100 -0.64 -19.65 6.27
N VAL A 101 -1.68 -19.36 5.50
CA VAL A 101 -2.45 -18.11 5.71
C VAL A 101 -2.93 -17.98 7.16
N PRO A 102 -2.97 -16.77 7.74
CA PRO A 102 -3.40 -16.56 9.12
C PRO A 102 -4.79 -17.15 9.39
N SER A 103 -4.99 -17.72 10.55
CA SER A 103 -6.27 -18.26 11.00
C SER A 103 -6.92 -19.24 10.02
N PHE A 104 -6.13 -20.04 9.32
CA PHE A 104 -6.59 -20.98 8.28
C PHE A 104 -7.79 -21.84 8.73
N GLY A 105 -7.76 -22.36 9.96
CA GLY A 105 -8.82 -23.22 10.48
C GLY A 105 -10.19 -22.56 10.57
N SER A 106 -10.24 -21.24 10.81
CA SER A 106 -11.48 -20.49 10.99
C SER A 106 -11.84 -19.59 9.80
N LEU A 107 -10.84 -19.14 9.04
CA LEU A 107 -11.04 -18.12 7.99
C LEU A 107 -10.79 -18.63 6.57
N LYS A 108 -10.52 -19.92 6.39
CA LYS A 108 -10.24 -20.50 5.06
C LYS A 108 -11.22 -20.07 3.98
N ASN A 109 -12.52 -20.12 4.28
CA ASN A 109 -13.58 -19.84 3.31
C ASN A 109 -13.81 -18.32 3.09
N ASN A 110 -13.11 -17.45 3.83
CA ASN A 110 -13.18 -16.00 3.70
C ASN A 110 -12.04 -15.41 2.89
N TYR A 111 -11.04 -16.22 2.52
CA TYR A 111 -9.95 -15.78 1.67
C TYR A 111 -10.35 -15.77 0.21
N THR A 112 -10.02 -14.69 -0.48
CA THR A 112 -9.91 -14.66 -1.93
C THR A 112 -8.44 -14.83 -2.27
N LEU A 113 -8.10 -15.84 -3.03
CA LEU A 113 -6.72 -16.07 -3.47
C LEU A 113 -6.40 -15.17 -4.67
N LEU A 114 -5.12 -14.88 -4.87
CA LEU A 114 -4.65 -13.98 -5.93
C LEU A 114 -5.13 -14.42 -7.32
N TRP A 115 -5.10 -15.72 -7.58
CA TRP A 115 -5.48 -16.27 -8.89
C TRP A 115 -6.99 -16.44 -9.07
N ASP A 116 -7.79 -16.21 -8.01
CA ASP A 116 -9.25 -16.17 -8.07
C ASP A 116 -9.75 -14.75 -8.39
N MET A 117 -8.87 -13.75 -8.40
CA MET A 117 -9.21 -12.39 -8.82
C MET A 117 -9.42 -12.33 -10.33
N LYS A 118 -10.58 -11.87 -10.75
CA LYS A 118 -10.95 -11.75 -12.18
C LYS A 118 -10.31 -10.53 -12.84
N ASP A 119 -10.06 -9.49 -12.08
CA ASP A 119 -9.48 -8.21 -12.50
C ASP A 119 -8.69 -7.57 -11.37
N ASN A 120 -8.01 -6.49 -11.66
CA ASN A 120 -7.24 -5.72 -10.68
C ASN A 120 -7.99 -4.49 -10.14
N GLU A 121 -9.24 -4.24 -10.55
CA GLU A 121 -9.96 -3.01 -10.23
C GLU A 121 -10.06 -2.79 -8.72
N GLY A 122 -10.51 -3.80 -7.98
CA GLY A 122 -10.64 -3.71 -6.52
C GLY A 122 -9.31 -3.47 -5.82
N TYR A 123 -8.24 -4.12 -6.30
CA TYR A 123 -6.89 -3.93 -5.80
C TYR A 123 -6.37 -2.51 -6.05
N ILE A 124 -6.52 -2.00 -7.28
CA ILE A 124 -6.15 -0.63 -7.65
C ILE A 124 -6.89 0.39 -6.77
N LYS A 125 -8.20 0.23 -6.57
CA LYS A 125 -9.01 1.09 -5.69
C LYS A 125 -8.48 1.11 -4.26
N VAL A 126 -8.13 -0.04 -3.69
CA VAL A 126 -7.56 -0.12 -2.33
C VAL A 126 -6.23 0.65 -2.27
N LEU A 127 -5.32 0.43 -3.21
CA LEU A 127 -4.04 1.13 -3.26
C LEU A 127 -4.21 2.65 -3.43
N SER A 128 -5.15 3.07 -4.26
CA SER A 128 -5.45 4.49 -4.48
C SER A 128 -5.93 5.18 -3.20
N VAL A 129 -6.82 4.54 -2.46
CA VAL A 129 -7.28 5.06 -1.16
C VAL A 129 -6.16 5.11 -0.14
N MET A 130 -5.28 4.09 -0.12
CA MET A 130 -4.12 4.07 0.78
C MET A 130 -3.11 5.16 0.42
N GLN A 131 -2.86 5.40 -0.88
CA GLN A 131 -1.91 6.42 -1.35
C GLN A 131 -2.24 7.82 -0.83
N LYS A 132 -3.51 8.11 -0.54
CA LYS A 132 -3.95 9.36 0.11
C LYS A 132 -3.18 9.68 1.40
N PHE A 133 -2.69 8.66 2.10
CA PHE A 133 -2.06 8.79 3.42
C PHE A 133 -0.54 8.52 3.40
N PHE A 134 0.02 8.17 2.25
CA PHE A 134 1.45 7.90 2.09
C PHE A 134 2.14 9.08 1.42
N ASP A 135 3.30 9.46 1.94
CA ASP A 135 4.10 10.53 1.36
C ASP A 135 5.05 10.04 0.25
N GLN A 136 5.27 8.74 0.17
CA GLN A 136 6.01 8.07 -0.89
C GLN A 136 5.10 7.10 -1.65
N ALA A 137 5.60 6.55 -2.74
CA ALA A 137 4.85 5.61 -3.57
C ALA A 137 4.54 4.29 -2.88
N ILE A 138 3.44 3.67 -3.29
CA ILE A 138 3.07 2.30 -2.97
C ILE A 138 3.52 1.40 -4.12
N SER A 139 4.27 0.33 -3.81
CA SER A 139 4.60 -0.71 -4.78
C SER A 139 3.43 -1.67 -4.91
N GLY A 140 2.97 -1.91 -6.12
CA GLY A 140 1.88 -2.84 -6.43
C GLY A 140 2.25 -3.78 -7.57
N ASN A 141 1.60 -4.94 -7.60
CA ASN A 141 1.70 -5.91 -8.68
C ASN A 141 0.32 -6.18 -9.25
N TRP A 142 0.17 -6.02 -10.55
CA TRP A 142 -1.03 -6.48 -11.25
C TRP A 142 -0.88 -7.95 -11.58
N SER A 143 -1.92 -8.72 -11.29
CA SER A 143 -1.95 -10.15 -11.52
C SER A 143 -3.06 -10.48 -12.51
N TYR A 144 -2.73 -11.32 -13.48
CA TYR A 144 -3.66 -11.74 -14.52
C TYR A 144 -3.68 -13.26 -14.56
N ASN A 145 -4.86 -13.88 -14.36
CA ASN A 145 -5.05 -15.29 -14.58
C ASN A 145 -5.56 -15.48 -16.02
N PRO A 146 -4.76 -16.08 -16.93
CA PRO A 146 -5.15 -16.26 -18.32
C PRO A 146 -6.46 -17.03 -18.51
N GLU A 147 -6.83 -17.92 -17.58
CA GLU A 147 -8.06 -18.72 -17.66
C GLU A 147 -9.34 -17.88 -17.72
N TYR A 148 -9.29 -16.61 -17.31
CA TYR A 148 -10.43 -15.69 -17.38
C TYR A 148 -10.56 -14.96 -18.72
N TYR A 149 -9.65 -15.22 -19.67
CA TYR A 149 -9.63 -14.53 -20.97
C TYR A 149 -9.81 -15.54 -22.12
N PRO A 150 -10.40 -15.12 -23.26
CA PRO A 150 -10.50 -15.97 -24.45
C PRO A 150 -9.13 -16.50 -24.85
N ASP A 151 -9.09 -17.75 -25.26
CA ASP A 151 -7.89 -18.44 -25.73
C ASP A 151 -6.74 -18.48 -24.70
N ASN A 152 -7.02 -18.21 -23.42
CA ASN A 152 -6.05 -18.00 -22.35
C ASN A 152 -5.01 -16.91 -22.66
N GLU A 153 -5.39 -15.91 -23.41
CA GLU A 153 -4.55 -14.76 -23.76
C GLU A 153 -5.07 -13.48 -23.11
N VAL A 154 -4.22 -12.83 -22.29
CA VAL A 154 -4.55 -11.56 -21.65
C VAL A 154 -4.44 -10.44 -22.67
N PRO A 155 -5.52 -9.72 -23.00
CA PRO A 155 -5.47 -8.62 -23.96
C PRO A 155 -4.58 -7.46 -23.45
N VAL A 156 -3.70 -6.95 -24.30
CA VAL A 156 -2.85 -5.79 -23.97
C VAL A 156 -3.68 -4.58 -23.55
N SER A 157 -4.88 -4.43 -24.09
CA SER A 157 -5.81 -3.36 -23.70
C SER A 157 -6.23 -3.41 -22.24
N VAL A 158 -6.39 -4.61 -21.66
CA VAL A 158 -6.68 -4.78 -20.23
C VAL A 158 -5.51 -4.28 -19.40
N MET A 159 -4.30 -4.70 -19.73
CA MET A 159 -3.09 -4.28 -19.03
C MET A 159 -2.86 -2.76 -19.16
N ALA A 160 -3.10 -2.20 -20.35
CA ALA A 160 -2.99 -0.76 -20.57
C ALA A 160 -4.04 0.03 -19.78
N ASN A 161 -5.27 -0.49 -19.71
CA ASN A 161 -6.33 0.14 -18.92
C ASN A 161 -6.00 0.16 -17.43
N ASP A 162 -5.52 -0.96 -16.87
CA ASP A 162 -5.10 -1.02 -15.47
C ASP A 162 -3.97 -0.02 -15.17
N LEU A 163 -3.00 0.10 -16.09
CA LEU A 163 -1.92 1.08 -15.94
C LEU A 163 -2.46 2.52 -15.95
N LEU A 164 -3.35 2.85 -16.90
CA LEU A 164 -3.96 4.19 -17.00
C LEU A 164 -4.84 4.51 -15.79
N THR A 165 -5.59 3.53 -15.30
CA THR A 165 -6.44 3.70 -14.10
C THR A 165 -5.61 3.93 -12.84
N THR A 166 -4.41 3.36 -12.78
CA THR A 166 -3.50 3.53 -11.65
C THR A 166 -2.81 4.90 -11.64
N TYR A 167 -2.58 5.47 -12.83
CA TYR A 167 -1.90 6.76 -12.98
C TYR A 167 -2.84 7.93 -12.69
#